data_b3ca1d079c5cd5a941743fbee8e99d38
#
_entry.id   b3ca1d079c5cd5a941743fbee8e99d38
#
_cell.length_a   1.000
_cell.length_b   1.000
_cell.length_c   1.000
_cell.angle_alpha   90.00
_cell.angle_beta   90.00
_cell.angle_gamma   90.00
#
_symmetry.space_group_name_H-M   'P 1'
#
loop_
_entity.id
_entity.type
_entity.pdbx_description
1 polymer ?
#
loop_
_entity_poly.entity_id
_entity_poly.type
_entity_poly.pdbx_seq_one_letter_code
_entity_poly.pdbx_strand_id
1 'polypeptide(L)'
;YAYFMIQELFSHLDKKFIETRVPYGSLIDQKILIRELKENKNDWEFKGADAGKSIAIKARPQSDYLAWVKRDILDGYARKIKAAGGIDLQVIGVGGRGHVAFHESGIPFSGSLVLLVKLDDNTIANAVADGHFKTKADSPQYAVSMGAELVYQAKTVLLLANGPRKTESVTRSLLGEVTPEIPISYGQIYARQGGELIYVIDRVAAEGLLANPKEVKDRGIVLKNMA
;
A
#
# COMPACT_ATOMS: atom_id res chain seq x y z
N TYR A 1 12.61 -1.82 -5.79
CA TYR A 1 12.30 -0.44 -5.34
C TYR A 1 13.45 0.21 -4.58
N ALA A 2 14.15 -0.46 -3.64
CA ALA A 2 15.27 0.15 -2.91
C ALA A 2 16.33 0.74 -3.85
N TYR A 3 16.76 -0.04 -4.85
CA TYR A 3 17.74 0.40 -5.86
C TYR A 3 17.23 1.61 -6.65
N PHE A 4 15.98 1.59 -7.09
CA PHE A 4 15.34 2.71 -7.76
C PHE A 4 15.34 3.97 -6.89
N MET A 5 14.95 3.88 -5.62
CA MET A 5 14.97 5.01 -4.69
C MET A 5 16.38 5.56 -4.47
N ILE A 6 17.40 4.70 -4.47
CA ILE A 6 18.79 5.14 -4.38
C ILE A 6 19.18 5.93 -5.63
N GLN A 7 18.87 5.42 -6.83
CA GLN A 7 19.23 6.06 -8.09
C GLN A 7 18.46 7.35 -8.34
N GLU A 8 17.12 7.34 -8.14
CA GLU A 8 16.25 8.42 -8.58
C GLU A 8 15.99 9.49 -7.51
N LEU A 9 16.30 9.20 -6.25
CA LEU A 9 16.06 10.16 -5.17
C LEU A 9 17.29 10.34 -4.27
N PHE A 10 17.72 9.27 -3.58
CA PHE A 10 18.67 9.43 -2.47
C PHE A 10 20.04 9.89 -2.93
N SER A 11 20.50 9.49 -4.15
CA SER A 11 21.79 9.94 -4.72
C SER A 11 21.79 11.43 -5.08
N HIS A 12 20.62 12.00 -5.38
CA HIS A 12 20.47 13.39 -5.80
C HIS A 12 20.27 14.38 -4.64
N LEU A 13 20.14 13.90 -3.42
CA LEU A 13 19.99 14.77 -2.25
C LEU A 13 21.35 15.30 -1.79
N ASP A 14 21.49 16.62 -1.66
CA ASP A 14 22.67 17.28 -1.10
C ASP A 14 22.86 16.86 0.36
N LYS A 15 21.78 16.86 1.13
CA LYS A 15 21.74 16.38 2.51
C LYS A 15 21.11 14.99 2.56
N LYS A 16 21.91 14.00 2.92
CA LYS A 16 21.43 12.61 3.05
C LYS A 16 20.52 12.47 4.27
N PHE A 17 19.56 11.55 4.17
CA PHE A 17 18.79 11.12 5.32
C PHE A 17 19.69 10.45 6.36
N ILE A 18 19.39 10.63 7.64
CA ILE A 18 20.08 9.93 8.73
C ILE A 18 19.91 8.43 8.58
N GLU A 19 18.72 8.01 8.21
CA GLU A 19 18.39 6.60 8.00
C GLU A 19 17.33 6.46 6.90
N THR A 20 17.48 5.43 6.07
CA THR A 20 16.48 5.03 5.08
C THR A 20 16.06 3.59 5.33
N ARG A 21 14.76 3.33 5.31
CA ARG A 21 14.20 1.98 5.53
C ARG A 21 13.16 1.68 4.46
N VAL A 22 13.32 0.54 3.81
CA VAL A 22 12.33 -0.02 2.88
C VAL A 22 11.81 -1.34 3.46
N PRO A 23 10.60 -1.78 3.10
CA PRO A 23 10.11 -3.10 3.49
C PRO A 23 11.11 -4.19 3.12
N TYR A 24 11.35 -5.14 4.03
CA TYR A 24 12.45 -6.10 3.95
C TYR A 24 12.21 -7.28 2.99
N GLY A 25 11.45 -7.07 1.92
CA GLY A 25 11.15 -8.11 0.93
C GLY A 25 12.38 -8.75 0.27
N SER A 26 13.49 -8.00 0.17
CA SER A 26 14.76 -8.51 -0.37
C SER A 26 15.44 -9.58 0.51
N LEU A 27 15.05 -9.69 1.78
CA LEU A 27 15.56 -10.72 2.69
C LEU A 27 14.84 -12.06 2.52
N ILE A 28 13.71 -12.07 1.84
CA ILE A 28 12.91 -13.27 1.59
C ILE A 28 13.42 -13.99 0.35
N ASP A 29 13.94 -15.20 0.51
CA ASP A 29 14.19 -16.09 -0.62
C ASP A 29 12.86 -16.58 -1.20
N GLN A 30 12.56 -16.20 -2.45
CA GLN A 30 11.29 -16.51 -3.11
C GLN A 30 11.08 -18.02 -3.29
N LYS A 31 12.15 -18.78 -3.55
CA LYS A 31 12.06 -20.25 -3.76
C LYS A 31 11.74 -20.95 -2.45
N ILE A 32 12.39 -20.54 -1.36
CA ILE A 32 12.12 -21.07 -0.02
C ILE A 32 10.70 -20.68 0.39
N LEU A 33 10.30 -19.42 0.24
CA LEU A 33 8.94 -18.97 0.56
C LEU A 33 7.87 -19.78 -0.16
N ILE A 34 8.02 -19.98 -1.48
CA ILE A 34 7.06 -20.77 -2.30
C ILE A 34 6.96 -22.20 -1.79
N ARG A 35 8.09 -22.84 -1.48
CA ARG A 35 8.11 -24.19 -0.92
C ARG A 35 7.41 -24.25 0.43
N GLU A 36 7.76 -23.37 1.36
CA GLU A 36 7.19 -23.32 2.70
C GLU A 36 5.67 -23.05 2.69
N LEU A 37 5.20 -22.16 1.83
CA LEU A 37 3.76 -21.91 1.66
C LEU A 37 3.04 -23.15 1.09
N LYS A 38 3.68 -23.93 0.22
CA LYS A 38 3.11 -25.15 -0.36
C LYS A 38 3.04 -26.29 0.65
N GLU A 39 4.10 -26.47 1.44
CA GLU A 39 4.24 -27.56 2.40
C GLU A 39 3.46 -27.32 3.69
N ASN A 40 3.33 -26.06 4.12
CA ASN A 40 2.72 -25.66 5.38
C ASN A 40 1.39 -24.90 5.19
N LYS A 41 0.46 -25.46 4.43
CA LYS A 41 -0.84 -24.82 4.10
C LYS A 41 -1.69 -24.46 5.31
N ASN A 42 -1.48 -25.10 6.44
CA ASN A 42 -2.20 -24.82 7.69
C ASN A 42 -1.66 -23.61 8.43
N ASP A 43 -0.51 -23.05 8.03
CA ASP A 43 0.14 -21.96 8.73
C ASP A 43 -0.28 -20.57 8.24
N TRP A 44 -1.03 -20.51 7.16
CA TRP A 44 -1.40 -19.26 6.52
C TRP A 44 -2.74 -19.37 5.78
N GLU A 45 -3.28 -18.23 5.39
CA GLU A 45 -4.47 -18.14 4.54
C GLU A 45 -4.37 -16.94 3.58
N PHE A 46 -5.08 -17.00 2.48
CA PHE A 46 -5.26 -15.83 1.61
C PHE A 46 -6.29 -14.86 2.19
N LYS A 47 -6.00 -13.56 2.08
CA LYS A 47 -6.94 -12.46 2.29
C LYS A 47 -7.00 -11.61 1.02
N GLY A 48 -8.20 -11.16 0.67
CA GLY A 48 -8.47 -10.37 -0.53
C GLY A 48 -9.43 -11.09 -1.47
N ALA A 49 -10.14 -10.31 -2.28
CA ALA A 49 -11.17 -10.80 -3.21
C ALA A 49 -10.59 -11.10 -4.59
N ASP A 50 -9.57 -10.37 -5.01
CA ASP A 50 -9.03 -10.36 -6.37
C ASP A 50 -7.73 -11.16 -6.54
N ALA A 51 -7.14 -10.99 -7.73
CA ALA A 51 -5.90 -11.63 -8.14
C ALA A 51 -4.71 -11.26 -7.23
N GLY A 52 -4.61 -10.00 -6.79
CA GLY A 52 -3.65 -9.59 -5.77
C GLY A 52 -4.16 -9.92 -4.38
N LYS A 53 -3.49 -10.83 -3.70
CA LYS A 53 -3.92 -11.34 -2.38
C LYS A 53 -2.82 -11.18 -1.35
N SER A 54 -3.19 -10.85 -0.11
CA SER A 54 -2.25 -10.98 0.99
C SER A 54 -2.24 -12.39 1.56
N ILE A 55 -1.09 -12.76 2.09
CA ILE A 55 -0.87 -14.00 2.82
C ILE A 55 -0.84 -13.65 4.30
N ALA A 56 -1.89 -14.03 5.01
CA ALA A 56 -1.96 -13.90 6.45
C ALA A 56 -1.34 -15.12 7.11
N ILE A 57 -0.11 -14.98 7.60
CA ILE A 57 0.57 -16.02 8.37
C ILE A 57 -0.01 -16.04 9.79
N LYS A 58 -0.36 -17.23 10.29
CA LYS A 58 -0.90 -17.40 11.65
C LYS A 58 0.08 -16.90 12.72
N ALA A 59 -0.44 -16.61 13.91
CA ALA A 59 0.37 -16.11 15.01
C ALA A 59 1.44 -17.12 15.48
N ARG A 60 1.16 -18.40 15.35
CA ARG A 60 2.06 -19.51 15.70
C ARG A 60 2.09 -20.52 14.56
N PRO A 61 2.82 -20.26 13.49
CA PRO A 61 2.98 -21.20 12.40
C PRO A 61 3.91 -22.33 12.84
N GLN A 62 3.78 -23.51 12.24
CA GLN A 62 4.67 -24.65 12.48
C GLN A 62 6.00 -24.50 11.73
N SER A 63 5.97 -23.86 10.54
CA SER A 63 7.18 -23.56 9.79
C SER A 63 8.00 -22.47 10.48
N ASP A 64 9.24 -22.77 10.82
CA ASP A 64 10.20 -21.79 11.38
C ASP A 64 10.46 -20.64 10.39
N TYR A 65 10.47 -20.92 9.10
CA TYR A 65 10.66 -19.90 8.07
C TYR A 65 9.48 -18.92 8.02
N LEU A 66 8.24 -19.42 8.03
CA LEU A 66 7.05 -18.57 8.06
C LEU A 66 6.95 -17.80 9.38
N ALA A 67 7.36 -18.41 10.50
CA ALA A 67 7.47 -17.73 11.80
C ALA A 67 8.45 -16.57 11.73
N TRP A 68 9.62 -16.77 11.12
CA TRP A 68 10.62 -15.73 10.89
C TRP A 68 10.08 -14.62 9.96
N VAL A 69 9.46 -14.98 8.82
CA VAL A 69 8.86 -13.99 7.91
C VAL A 69 7.87 -13.10 8.67
N LYS A 70 6.96 -13.72 9.44
CA LYS A 70 5.98 -12.97 10.23
C LYS A 70 6.66 -12.07 11.26
N ARG A 71 7.48 -12.64 12.13
CA ARG A 71 8.06 -11.94 13.29
C ARG A 71 9.07 -10.87 12.90
N ASP A 72 10.00 -11.19 11.98
CA ASP A 72 11.17 -10.35 11.71
C ASP A 72 10.98 -9.47 10.49
N ILE A 73 10.29 -9.94 9.46
CA ILE A 73 10.03 -9.18 8.25
C ILE A 73 8.80 -8.31 8.41
N LEU A 74 7.62 -8.90 8.64
CA LEU A 74 6.36 -8.15 8.65
C LEU A 74 6.21 -7.34 9.94
N ASP A 75 6.10 -8.01 11.06
CA ASP A 75 5.91 -7.36 12.36
C ASP A 75 7.16 -6.55 12.76
N GLY A 76 8.35 -7.01 12.34
CA GLY A 76 9.63 -6.34 12.57
C GLY A 76 9.69 -4.96 11.93
N TYR A 77 9.22 -4.82 10.69
CA TYR A 77 9.17 -3.53 10.00
C TYR A 77 8.21 -2.56 10.70
N ALA A 78 7.01 -3.01 11.03
CA ALA A 78 6.03 -2.20 11.76
C ALA A 78 6.55 -1.74 13.13
N ARG A 79 7.20 -2.66 13.89
CA ARG A 79 7.81 -2.31 15.18
C ARG A 79 8.92 -1.25 15.06
N LYS A 80 9.74 -1.32 14.00
CA LYS A 80 10.80 -0.31 13.78
C LYS A 80 10.24 1.07 13.47
N ILE A 81 9.17 1.15 12.68
CA ILE A 81 8.46 2.42 12.44
C ILE A 81 7.91 2.97 13.75
N LYS A 82 7.24 2.14 14.54
CA LYS A 82 6.70 2.54 15.83
C LYS A 82 7.81 3.01 16.79
N ALA A 83 8.93 2.31 16.86
CA ALA A 83 10.07 2.65 17.72
C ALA A 83 10.75 3.97 17.28
N ALA A 84 10.65 4.34 16.00
CA ALA A 84 11.13 5.62 15.47
C ALA A 84 10.16 6.80 15.75
N GLY A 85 9.05 6.57 16.45
CA GLY A 85 8.03 7.60 16.75
C GLY A 85 6.85 7.62 15.75
N GLY A 86 6.77 6.66 14.83
CA GLY A 86 5.72 6.60 13.81
C GLY A 86 6.11 7.31 12.52
N ILE A 87 5.10 7.74 11.77
CA ILE A 87 5.25 8.42 10.46
C ILE A 87 4.62 9.80 10.59
N ASP A 88 5.39 10.86 10.33
CA ASP A 88 4.87 12.23 10.34
C ASP A 88 4.10 12.53 9.03
N LEU A 89 4.68 12.19 7.89
CA LEU A 89 4.10 12.38 6.57
C LEU A 89 4.18 11.09 5.75
N GLN A 90 3.02 10.59 5.32
CA GLN A 90 2.91 9.47 4.39
C GLN A 90 2.45 9.96 3.03
N VAL A 91 3.31 9.89 2.03
CA VAL A 91 2.93 10.17 0.64
C VAL A 91 2.46 8.87 -0.01
N ILE A 92 1.28 8.91 -0.63
CA ILE A 92 0.68 7.75 -1.32
C ILE A 92 0.17 8.12 -2.71
N GLY A 93 0.07 7.12 -3.57
CA GLY A 93 -0.74 7.17 -4.78
C GLY A 93 -1.98 6.31 -4.63
N VAL A 94 -2.83 6.29 -5.66
CA VAL A 94 -4.00 5.41 -5.73
C VAL A 94 -4.02 4.63 -7.04
N GLY A 95 -4.27 3.35 -6.97
CA GLY A 95 -4.55 2.54 -8.15
C GLY A 95 -5.95 2.81 -8.73
N GLY A 96 -6.17 2.46 -9.99
CA GLY A 96 -7.48 2.65 -10.63
C GLY A 96 -8.63 1.92 -9.94
N ARG A 97 -8.33 0.86 -9.18
CA ARG A 97 -9.30 0.12 -8.35
C ARG A 97 -9.33 0.56 -6.89
N GLY A 98 -8.65 1.65 -6.53
CA GLY A 98 -8.66 2.20 -5.16
C GLY A 98 -7.70 1.51 -4.19
N HIS A 99 -6.72 0.74 -4.67
CA HIS A 99 -5.70 0.15 -3.81
C HIS A 99 -4.67 1.19 -3.32
N VAL A 100 -4.10 0.95 -2.15
CA VAL A 100 -3.01 1.72 -1.55
C VAL A 100 -1.79 0.81 -1.44
N ALA A 101 -0.68 1.15 -2.09
CA ALA A 101 0.47 0.25 -2.24
C ALA A 101 -0.02 -1.10 -2.79
N PHE A 102 0.35 -2.24 -2.20
CA PHE A 102 -0.22 -3.56 -2.56
C PHE A 102 -1.32 -4.02 -1.59
N HIS A 103 -1.99 -3.09 -0.90
CA HIS A 103 -3.23 -3.40 -0.19
C HIS A 103 -4.37 -3.39 -1.21
N GLU A 104 -4.60 -4.55 -1.80
CA GLU A 104 -5.57 -4.78 -2.87
C GLU A 104 -7.00 -4.93 -2.32
N SER A 105 -7.96 -4.93 -3.26
CA SER A 105 -9.40 -5.08 -2.97
C SER A 105 -9.70 -6.33 -2.12
N GLY A 106 -10.55 -6.17 -1.12
CA GLY A 106 -11.02 -7.23 -0.24
C GLY A 106 -10.02 -7.69 0.82
N ILE A 107 -8.82 -7.09 0.91
CA ILE A 107 -7.92 -7.31 2.04
C ILE A 107 -8.49 -6.54 3.24
N PRO A 108 -8.71 -7.19 4.41
CA PRO A 108 -9.21 -6.50 5.59
C PRO A 108 -8.29 -5.38 6.06
N PHE A 109 -8.86 -4.26 6.50
CA PHE A 109 -8.08 -3.14 7.05
C PHE A 109 -7.39 -3.55 8.36
N SER A 110 -8.14 -4.13 9.30
CA SER A 110 -7.59 -4.57 10.59
C SER A 110 -6.59 -5.72 10.41
N GLY A 111 -5.43 -5.58 11.03
CA GLY A 111 -4.32 -6.53 10.93
C GLY A 111 -3.46 -6.36 9.68
N SER A 112 -3.65 -5.27 8.93
CA SER A 112 -2.94 -4.99 7.69
C SER A 112 -1.80 -3.96 7.84
N LEU A 113 -1.02 -4.06 8.92
CA LEU A 113 0.13 -3.15 9.12
C LEU A 113 1.17 -3.33 8.02
N VAL A 114 1.66 -4.54 7.86
CA VAL A 114 2.60 -4.92 6.80
C VAL A 114 2.14 -6.23 6.19
N LEU A 115 2.08 -6.26 4.88
CA LEU A 115 1.51 -7.36 4.11
C LEU A 115 2.61 -8.16 3.38
N LEU A 116 2.50 -9.47 3.42
CA LEU A 116 3.10 -10.34 2.42
C LEU A 116 2.06 -10.54 1.31
N VAL A 117 2.36 -10.08 0.11
CA VAL A 117 1.40 -10.05 -1.00
C VAL A 117 1.84 -10.99 -2.10
N LYS A 118 0.93 -11.83 -2.58
CA LYS A 118 1.08 -12.52 -3.86
C LYS A 118 0.71 -11.54 -4.96
N LEU A 119 1.66 -11.22 -5.83
CA LEU A 119 1.46 -10.30 -6.96
C LEU A 119 0.58 -10.96 -8.02
N ASP A 120 -0.29 -10.16 -8.64
CA ASP A 120 -1.04 -10.60 -9.81
C ASP A 120 -0.21 -10.52 -11.11
N ASP A 121 -0.66 -11.22 -12.15
CA ASP A 121 0.04 -11.29 -13.43
C ASP A 121 0.13 -9.91 -14.12
N ASN A 122 -0.82 -9.00 -13.90
CA ASN A 122 -0.80 -7.65 -14.45
C ASN A 122 0.27 -6.80 -13.76
N THR A 123 0.37 -6.89 -12.43
CA THR A 123 1.43 -6.21 -11.66
C THR A 123 2.80 -6.68 -12.09
N ILE A 124 2.99 -7.99 -12.28
CA ILE A 124 4.25 -8.56 -12.79
C ILE A 124 4.52 -8.10 -14.22
N ALA A 125 3.51 -8.10 -15.10
CA ALA A 125 3.65 -7.66 -16.49
C ALA A 125 4.02 -6.17 -16.56
N ASN A 126 3.39 -5.31 -15.75
CA ASN A 126 3.72 -3.89 -15.67
C ASN A 126 5.16 -3.67 -15.19
N ALA A 127 5.61 -4.41 -14.17
CA ALA A 127 6.98 -4.31 -13.68
C ALA A 127 8.03 -4.69 -14.74
N VAL A 128 7.71 -5.61 -15.64
CA VAL A 128 8.56 -5.94 -16.81
C VAL A 128 8.48 -4.83 -17.87
N ALA A 129 7.28 -4.33 -18.18
CA ALA A 129 7.08 -3.25 -19.16
C ALA A 129 7.78 -1.95 -18.73
N ASP A 130 7.80 -1.66 -17.44
CA ASP A 130 8.47 -0.51 -16.83
C ASP A 130 10.00 -0.72 -16.69
N GLY A 131 10.53 -1.87 -17.15
CA GLY A 131 11.96 -2.15 -17.17
C GLY A 131 12.58 -2.54 -15.81
N HIS A 132 11.75 -2.80 -14.78
CA HIS A 132 12.24 -3.22 -13.46
C HIS A 132 12.80 -4.65 -13.48
N PHE A 133 12.31 -5.51 -14.36
CA PHE A 133 12.78 -6.87 -14.59
C PHE A 133 12.85 -7.19 -16.08
N LYS A 134 13.78 -8.05 -16.48
CA LYS A 134 13.95 -8.43 -17.89
C LYS A 134 12.80 -9.31 -18.39
N THR A 135 12.36 -10.22 -17.56
CA THR A 135 11.27 -11.16 -17.88
C THR A 135 10.36 -11.36 -16.68
N LYS A 136 9.17 -11.92 -16.91
CA LYS A 136 8.25 -12.31 -15.81
C LYS A 136 8.87 -13.34 -14.86
N ALA A 137 9.75 -14.20 -15.37
CA ALA A 137 10.43 -15.20 -14.55
C ALA A 137 11.45 -14.59 -13.57
N ASP A 138 12.00 -13.43 -13.91
CA ASP A 138 12.92 -12.68 -13.05
C ASP A 138 12.19 -11.85 -11.98
N SER A 139 10.89 -11.61 -12.16
CA SER A 139 10.07 -10.86 -11.23
C SER A 139 9.71 -11.73 -10.01
N PRO A 140 9.79 -11.18 -8.79
CA PRO A 140 9.31 -11.89 -7.61
C PRO A 140 7.80 -12.13 -7.70
N GLN A 141 7.35 -13.29 -7.24
CA GLN A 141 5.92 -13.61 -7.15
C GLN A 141 5.27 -13.03 -5.89
N TYR A 142 6.07 -12.75 -4.87
CA TYR A 142 5.64 -12.21 -3.59
C TYR A 142 6.40 -10.95 -3.25
N ALA A 143 5.71 -10.00 -2.65
CA ALA A 143 6.27 -8.73 -2.21
C ALA A 143 5.89 -8.43 -0.76
N VAL A 144 6.71 -7.63 -0.08
CA VAL A 144 6.37 -7.05 1.21
C VAL A 144 5.93 -5.61 0.99
N SER A 145 4.78 -5.25 1.51
CA SER A 145 4.17 -3.93 1.34
C SER A 145 3.68 -3.37 2.67
N MET A 146 3.71 -2.07 2.82
CA MET A 146 2.89 -1.43 3.84
C MET A 146 1.42 -1.69 3.51
N GLY A 147 0.64 -2.00 4.53
CA GLY A 147 -0.80 -2.10 4.42
C GLY A 147 -1.49 -0.79 4.79
N ALA A 148 -2.77 -0.67 4.44
CA ALA A 148 -3.53 0.55 4.68
C ALA A 148 -3.60 0.94 6.18
N GLU A 149 -3.66 -0.04 7.08
CA GLU A 149 -3.65 0.24 8.52
C GLU A 149 -2.39 0.99 8.97
N LEU A 150 -1.21 0.63 8.46
CA LEU A 150 0.03 1.33 8.79
C LEU A 150 0.12 2.70 8.11
N VAL A 151 -0.33 2.80 6.86
CA VAL A 151 -0.40 4.06 6.11
C VAL A 151 -1.23 5.09 6.85
N TYR A 152 -2.42 4.70 7.32
CA TYR A 152 -3.34 5.59 8.05
C TYR A 152 -3.02 5.75 9.55
N GLN A 153 -1.86 5.30 10.02
CA GLN A 153 -1.29 5.65 11.32
C GLN A 153 -0.36 6.87 11.25
N ALA A 154 -0.07 7.40 10.05
CA ALA A 154 0.69 8.62 9.88
C ALA A 154 -0.06 9.83 10.46
N LYS A 155 0.65 10.89 10.84
CA LYS A 155 0.03 12.15 11.27
C LYS A 155 -0.66 12.85 10.10
N THR A 156 0.02 12.91 8.96
CA THR A 156 -0.51 13.48 7.70
C THR A 156 -0.38 12.43 6.58
N VAL A 157 -1.45 12.21 5.85
CA VAL A 157 -1.47 11.40 4.63
C VAL A 157 -1.70 12.29 3.42
N LEU A 158 -0.73 12.35 2.52
CA LEU A 158 -0.76 13.12 1.28
C LEU A 158 -0.93 12.17 0.09
N LEU A 159 -2.09 12.23 -0.55
CA LEU A 159 -2.37 11.46 -1.76
C LEU A 159 -2.08 12.29 -3.00
N LEU A 160 -1.34 11.72 -3.93
CA LEU A 160 -1.08 12.28 -5.25
C LEU A 160 -1.78 11.44 -6.33
N ALA A 161 -2.63 12.07 -7.16
CA ALA A 161 -3.27 11.38 -8.27
C ALA A 161 -3.54 12.34 -9.44
N ASN A 162 -3.38 11.83 -10.66
CA ASN A 162 -3.65 12.61 -11.87
C ASN A 162 -4.21 11.75 -12.99
N GLY A 163 -4.97 12.40 -13.87
CA GLY A 163 -5.52 11.82 -15.09
C GLY A 163 -6.81 11.02 -14.91
N PRO A 164 -7.49 10.70 -16.04
CA PRO A 164 -8.86 10.18 -16.04
C PRO A 164 -8.99 8.79 -15.39
N ARG A 165 -7.93 7.97 -15.42
CA ARG A 165 -7.93 6.66 -14.77
C ARG A 165 -8.07 6.71 -13.24
N LYS A 166 -7.93 7.91 -12.63
CA LYS A 166 -8.03 8.11 -11.18
C LYS A 166 -9.37 8.73 -10.74
N THR A 167 -10.15 9.28 -11.67
CA THR A 167 -11.43 9.95 -11.38
C THR A 167 -12.36 9.07 -10.53
N GLU A 168 -12.60 7.83 -10.94
CA GLU A 168 -13.49 6.94 -10.22
C GLU A 168 -12.96 6.59 -8.82
N SER A 169 -11.70 6.17 -8.72
CA SER A 169 -11.11 5.79 -7.42
C SER A 169 -11.02 6.97 -6.46
N VAL A 170 -10.68 8.17 -6.92
CA VAL A 170 -10.71 9.41 -6.13
C VAL A 170 -12.11 9.72 -5.66
N THR A 171 -13.10 9.70 -6.55
CA THR A 171 -14.50 9.99 -6.21
C THR A 171 -15.02 8.99 -5.18
N ARG A 172 -14.88 7.69 -5.43
CA ARG A 172 -15.36 6.63 -4.53
C ARG A 172 -14.64 6.63 -3.19
N SER A 173 -13.35 7.03 -3.14
CA SER A 173 -12.59 7.09 -1.90
C SER A 173 -13.15 8.14 -0.91
N LEU A 174 -13.72 9.22 -1.42
CA LEU A 174 -14.19 10.36 -0.63
C LEU A 174 -15.72 10.42 -0.51
N LEU A 175 -16.45 10.05 -1.57
CA LEU A 175 -17.91 10.11 -1.63
C LEU A 175 -18.60 8.75 -1.55
N GLY A 176 -17.87 7.65 -1.74
CA GLY A 176 -18.40 6.29 -1.61
C GLY A 176 -18.49 5.80 -0.18
N GLU A 177 -18.96 4.57 -0.01
CA GLU A 177 -18.92 3.85 1.27
C GLU A 177 -17.47 3.44 1.62
N VAL A 178 -17.20 3.34 2.92
CA VAL A 178 -15.96 2.75 3.40
C VAL A 178 -16.06 1.25 3.31
N THR A 179 -15.21 0.66 2.48
CA THR A 179 -15.27 -0.77 2.19
C THR A 179 -13.88 -1.35 1.87
N PRO A 180 -13.62 -2.62 2.21
CA PRO A 180 -12.37 -3.28 1.83
C PRO A 180 -12.21 -3.45 0.32
N GLU A 181 -13.28 -3.41 -0.47
CA GLU A 181 -13.21 -3.43 -1.94
C GLU A 181 -12.53 -2.19 -2.52
N ILE A 182 -12.50 -1.10 -1.74
CA ILE A 182 -11.82 0.15 -2.10
C ILE A 182 -10.95 0.59 -0.92
N PRO A 183 -9.76 0.02 -0.75
CA PRO A 183 -8.94 0.24 0.44
C PRO A 183 -8.64 1.71 0.76
N ILE A 184 -8.53 2.56 -0.27
CA ILE A 184 -8.32 4.00 -0.07
C ILE A 184 -9.50 4.68 0.63
N SER A 185 -10.70 4.09 0.63
CA SER A 185 -11.89 4.62 1.33
C SER A 185 -11.70 4.67 2.86
N TYR A 186 -10.78 3.90 3.41
CA TYR A 186 -10.42 3.96 4.83
C TYR A 186 -9.86 5.32 5.26
N GLY A 187 -9.39 6.15 4.31
CA GLY A 187 -9.04 7.54 4.54
C GLY A 187 -10.17 8.36 5.15
N GLN A 188 -11.44 8.01 4.89
CA GLN A 188 -12.60 8.67 5.51
C GLN A 188 -12.68 8.40 7.03
N ILE A 189 -12.34 7.17 7.47
CA ILE A 189 -12.29 6.84 8.91
C ILE A 189 -11.13 7.59 9.55
N TYR A 190 -9.95 7.55 8.93
CA TYR A 190 -8.76 8.26 9.38
C TYR A 190 -9.02 9.76 9.58
N ALA A 191 -9.63 10.43 8.59
CA ALA A 191 -9.96 11.85 8.67
C ALA A 191 -10.99 12.15 9.78
N ARG A 192 -12.02 11.31 9.95
CA ARG A 192 -13.01 11.44 11.03
C ARG A 192 -12.41 11.25 12.42
N GLN A 193 -11.31 10.53 12.54
CA GLN A 193 -10.57 10.34 13.79
C GLN A 193 -9.53 11.44 14.06
N GLY A 194 -9.51 12.49 13.25
CA GLY A 194 -8.64 13.65 13.40
C GLY A 194 -7.33 13.57 12.64
N GLY A 195 -7.15 12.58 11.77
CA GLY A 195 -5.99 12.48 10.87
C GLY A 195 -6.07 13.54 9.76
N GLU A 196 -4.93 14.10 9.41
CA GLU A 196 -4.83 15.08 8.31
C GLU A 196 -4.71 14.36 6.97
N LEU A 197 -5.80 14.36 6.18
CA LEU A 197 -5.86 13.73 4.86
C LEU A 197 -5.90 14.79 3.77
N ILE A 198 -4.87 14.82 2.93
CA ILE A 198 -4.72 15.81 1.86
C ILE A 198 -4.66 15.08 0.52
N TYR A 199 -5.49 15.49 -0.44
CA TYR A 199 -5.43 15.04 -1.82
C TYR A 199 -4.90 16.16 -2.70
N VAL A 200 -3.81 15.93 -3.40
CA VAL A 200 -3.30 16.79 -4.48
C VAL A 200 -3.58 16.08 -5.80
N ILE A 201 -4.56 16.57 -6.52
CA ILE A 201 -5.10 15.92 -7.70
C ILE A 201 -5.30 16.96 -8.82
N ASP A 202 -5.15 16.52 -10.06
CA ASP A 202 -5.48 17.37 -11.20
C ASP A 202 -7.01 17.49 -11.39
N ARG A 203 -7.41 18.44 -12.25
CA ARG A 203 -8.82 18.72 -12.50
C ARG A 203 -9.58 17.50 -13.01
N VAL A 204 -8.93 16.67 -13.84
CA VAL A 204 -9.55 15.49 -14.43
C VAL A 204 -9.80 14.42 -13.35
N ALA A 205 -8.82 14.14 -12.51
CA ALA A 205 -9.02 13.24 -11.38
C ALA A 205 -10.08 13.74 -10.38
N ALA A 206 -10.30 15.08 -10.31
CA ALA A 206 -11.28 15.72 -9.44
C ALA A 206 -12.71 15.79 -10.04
N GLU A 207 -12.93 15.41 -11.30
CA GLU A 207 -14.22 15.62 -12.00
C GLU A 207 -15.42 15.09 -11.20
N GLY A 208 -15.32 13.91 -10.61
CA GLY A 208 -16.41 13.35 -9.82
C GLY A 208 -16.72 14.14 -8.55
N LEU A 209 -15.73 14.79 -7.93
CA LEU A 209 -15.91 15.68 -6.78
C LEU A 209 -16.54 17.00 -7.24
N LEU A 210 -16.07 17.56 -8.35
CA LEU A 210 -16.57 18.80 -8.92
C LEU A 210 -18.03 18.68 -9.41
N ALA A 211 -18.42 17.49 -9.86
CA ALA A 211 -19.79 17.17 -10.26
C ALA A 211 -20.76 17.02 -9.06
N ASN A 212 -20.25 16.82 -7.84
CA ASN A 212 -21.05 16.57 -6.64
C ASN A 212 -20.75 17.58 -5.50
N PRO A 213 -20.84 18.90 -5.75
CA PRO A 213 -20.40 19.92 -4.79
C PRO A 213 -21.19 19.93 -3.48
N LYS A 214 -22.47 19.54 -3.52
CA LYS A 214 -23.30 19.43 -2.31
C LYS A 214 -22.79 18.31 -1.40
N GLU A 215 -22.56 17.10 -1.95
CA GLU A 215 -22.07 15.98 -1.17
C GLU A 215 -20.65 16.22 -0.62
N VAL A 216 -19.78 16.84 -1.42
CA VAL A 216 -18.43 17.28 -0.99
C VAL A 216 -18.56 18.17 0.26
N LYS A 217 -19.44 19.16 0.23
CA LYS A 217 -19.68 20.06 1.36
C LYS A 217 -20.27 19.34 2.57
N ASP A 218 -21.27 18.49 2.35
CA ASP A 218 -21.97 17.75 3.41
C ASP A 218 -21.00 16.78 4.15
N ARG A 219 -19.95 16.31 3.47
CA ARG A 219 -18.88 15.50 4.05
C ARG A 219 -17.73 16.32 4.68
N GLY A 220 -17.84 17.64 4.69
CA GLY A 220 -16.80 18.52 5.25
C GLY A 220 -15.50 18.57 4.44
N ILE A 221 -15.54 18.17 3.16
CA ILE A 221 -14.36 18.19 2.28
C ILE A 221 -14.16 19.63 1.78
N VAL A 222 -12.94 20.13 1.94
CA VAL A 222 -12.56 21.48 1.46
C VAL A 222 -11.80 21.34 0.14
N LEU A 223 -12.36 21.87 -0.94
CA LEU A 223 -11.69 21.97 -2.23
C LEU A 223 -10.98 23.33 -2.35
N LYS A 224 -9.70 23.29 -2.70
CA LYS A 224 -8.88 24.47 -2.98
C LYS A 224 -8.36 24.39 -4.42
N ASN A 225 -8.60 25.44 -5.20
CA ASN A 225 -7.93 25.59 -6.49
C ASN A 225 -6.54 26.17 -6.25
N MET A 226 -5.50 25.50 -6.74
CA MET A 226 -4.10 25.89 -6.60
C MET A 226 -3.50 26.47 -7.89
N ALA A 227 -4.31 26.56 -8.97
CA ALA A 227 -3.94 27.13 -10.27
C ALA A 227 -4.35 28.60 -10.37
#